data_e0a164ef985a5540d455d4e52d7d6f0c
#
_entry.id   e0a164ef985a5540d455d4e52d7d6f0c
#
_cell.length_a   1.000
_cell.length_b   1.000
_cell.length_c   1.000
_cell.angle_alpha   90.00
_cell.angle_beta   90.00
_cell.angle_gamma   90.00
#
_symmetry.space_group_name_H-M   'P 1'
#
loop_
_entity.id
_entity.type
_entity.pdbx_description
1 polymer ?
#
loop_
_entity_poly.entity_id
_entity_poly.type
_entity_poly.pdbx_seq_one_letter_code
_entity_poly.pdbx_strand_id
1 'polypeptide(L)'
;LNHGSFGACPAAVLAYQSALRARMEREPVDFLARELPALTAQARAEVAAFVGADPADLVFLANATAGINAVLRSLRFEPGDELLTTSHVYAACLKTLRFVAARSGARVVVAPVPFPIAGEEEVIAPLLAAVTARTRLALVDHVSSPTALVFPVERLVRELQARGVDVLVDGAHAPGM
;
A
#
# COMPACT_ATOMS: atom_id res chain seq x y z
N LEU A 1 -17.72 -9.16 -8.75
CA LEU A 1 -17.95 -8.28 -7.59
C LEU A 1 -16.60 -7.68 -7.17
N ASN A 2 -16.51 -6.37 -7.09
CA ASN A 2 -15.30 -5.65 -6.69
C ASN A 2 -15.61 -4.77 -5.48
N HIS A 3 -15.87 -5.38 -4.35
CA HIS A 3 -16.20 -4.66 -3.11
C HIS A 3 -15.01 -3.87 -2.54
N GLY A 4 -13.78 -4.25 -2.84
CA GLY A 4 -12.59 -3.50 -2.45
C GLY A 4 -12.49 -2.12 -3.10
N SER A 5 -13.10 -1.91 -4.27
CA SER A 5 -13.06 -0.65 -5.01
C SER A 5 -14.36 0.18 -4.85
N PHE A 6 -15.51 -0.41 -5.16
CA PHE A 6 -16.81 0.29 -5.19
C PHE A 6 -17.91 -0.53 -4.50
N GLY A 7 -17.54 -1.37 -3.55
CA GLY A 7 -18.47 -2.24 -2.85
C GLY A 7 -19.33 -1.53 -1.83
N ALA A 8 -20.50 -2.12 -1.58
CA ALA A 8 -21.38 -1.67 -0.51
C ALA A 8 -20.81 -2.06 0.87
N CYS A 9 -20.99 -1.18 1.84
CA CYS A 9 -20.65 -1.47 3.22
C CYS A 9 -21.77 -2.35 3.86
N PRO A 10 -21.42 -3.37 4.66
CA PRO A 10 -22.42 -4.16 5.38
C PRO A 10 -23.32 -3.28 6.28
N ALA A 11 -24.61 -3.58 6.32
CA ALA A 11 -25.59 -2.79 7.10
C ALA A 11 -25.22 -2.68 8.60
N ALA A 12 -24.71 -3.77 9.18
CA ALA A 12 -24.25 -3.76 10.58
C ALA A 12 -23.09 -2.78 10.82
N VAL A 13 -22.15 -2.67 9.87
CA VAL A 13 -21.01 -1.73 9.96
C VAL A 13 -21.52 -0.28 9.84
N LEU A 14 -22.44 -0.02 8.92
CA LEU A 14 -23.07 1.32 8.78
C LEU A 14 -23.84 1.72 10.02
N ALA A 15 -24.60 0.79 10.62
CA ALA A 15 -25.32 1.03 11.86
C ALA A 15 -24.37 1.36 13.01
N TYR A 16 -23.28 0.60 13.17
CA TYR A 16 -22.27 0.84 14.19
C TYR A 16 -21.57 2.19 14.00
N GLN A 17 -21.19 2.54 12.76
CA GLN A 17 -20.61 3.84 12.44
C GLN A 17 -21.57 4.99 12.81
N SER A 18 -22.87 4.83 12.49
CA SER A 18 -23.87 5.84 12.82
C SER A 18 -24.05 6.01 14.34
N ALA A 19 -24.00 4.91 15.08
CA ALA A 19 -24.06 4.95 16.56
C ALA A 19 -22.85 5.68 17.16
N LEU A 20 -21.63 5.43 16.64
CA LEU A 20 -20.42 6.15 17.07
C LEU A 20 -20.50 7.65 16.75
N ARG A 21 -21.00 8.02 15.56
CA ARG A 21 -21.22 9.43 15.21
C ARG A 21 -22.22 10.12 16.13
N ALA A 22 -23.36 9.48 16.42
CA ALA A 22 -24.36 10.01 17.34
C ALA A 22 -23.81 10.16 18.76
N ARG A 23 -22.91 9.26 19.19
CA ARG A 23 -22.21 9.35 20.47
C ARG A 23 -21.23 10.52 20.51
N MET A 24 -20.46 10.70 19.44
CA MET A 24 -19.55 11.82 19.28
C MET A 24 -20.28 13.17 19.32
N GLU A 25 -21.39 13.31 18.57
CA GLU A 25 -22.15 14.56 18.52
C GLU A 25 -22.83 14.92 19.85
N ARG A 26 -23.09 13.96 20.71
CA ARG A 26 -23.70 14.17 22.01
C ARG A 26 -22.75 14.79 23.02
N GLU A 27 -21.50 14.31 23.05
CA GLU A 27 -20.43 14.75 23.95
C GLU A 27 -19.08 14.78 23.23
N PRO A 28 -18.87 15.75 22.31
CA PRO A 28 -17.70 15.74 21.42
C PRO A 28 -16.36 15.71 22.14
N VAL A 29 -16.23 16.51 23.22
CA VAL A 29 -14.95 16.60 23.97
C VAL A 29 -14.67 15.30 24.70
N ASP A 30 -15.67 14.70 25.34
CA ASP A 30 -15.50 13.42 26.03
C ASP A 30 -15.17 12.31 25.06
N PHE A 31 -15.93 12.23 23.95
CA PHE A 31 -15.67 11.24 22.91
C PHE A 31 -14.28 11.36 22.30
N LEU A 32 -13.90 12.55 21.81
CA LEU A 32 -12.65 12.74 21.09
C LEU A 32 -11.41 12.66 21.99
N ALA A 33 -11.50 13.21 23.23
CA ALA A 33 -10.34 13.28 24.11
C ALA A 33 -10.16 12.05 25.01
N ARG A 34 -11.25 11.35 25.37
CA ARG A 34 -11.19 10.24 26.34
C ARG A 34 -11.51 8.88 25.74
N GLU A 35 -12.56 8.80 24.90
CA GLU A 35 -13.01 7.52 24.38
C GLU A 35 -12.29 7.09 23.11
N LEU A 36 -12.13 8.00 22.14
CA LEU A 36 -11.57 7.72 20.82
C LEU A 36 -10.16 7.08 20.86
N PRO A 37 -9.24 7.50 21.76
CA PRO A 37 -7.94 6.84 21.85
C PRO A 37 -8.04 5.34 22.16
N ALA A 38 -8.89 4.95 23.10
CA ALA A 38 -9.10 3.55 23.47
C ALA A 38 -9.79 2.76 22.34
N LEU A 39 -10.83 3.33 21.73
CA LEU A 39 -11.53 2.70 20.58
C LEU A 39 -10.59 2.50 19.40
N THR A 40 -9.73 3.48 19.10
CA THR A 40 -8.74 3.39 18.03
C THR A 40 -7.68 2.33 18.33
N ALA A 41 -7.20 2.26 19.59
CA ALA A 41 -6.24 1.26 20.01
C ALA A 41 -6.80 -0.17 19.88
N GLN A 42 -8.06 -0.37 20.30
CA GLN A 42 -8.74 -1.65 20.14
C GLN A 42 -8.89 -2.03 18.66
N ALA A 43 -9.41 -1.13 17.82
CA ALA A 43 -9.58 -1.38 16.40
C ALA A 43 -8.24 -1.69 15.71
N ARG A 44 -7.18 -1.00 16.11
CA ARG A 44 -5.82 -1.23 15.60
C ARG A 44 -5.31 -2.62 15.98
N ALA A 45 -5.54 -3.07 17.23
CA ALA A 45 -5.15 -4.40 17.67
C ALA A 45 -5.88 -5.51 16.88
N GLU A 46 -7.17 -5.36 16.64
CA GLU A 46 -7.96 -6.29 15.86
C GLU A 46 -7.50 -6.39 14.39
N VAL A 47 -7.25 -5.24 13.76
CA VAL A 47 -6.73 -5.22 12.37
C VAL A 47 -5.33 -5.79 12.30
N ALA A 48 -4.46 -5.44 13.23
CA ALA A 48 -3.10 -5.97 13.30
C ALA A 48 -3.09 -7.50 13.45
N ALA A 49 -3.92 -8.06 14.31
CA ALA A 49 -4.09 -9.51 14.45
C ALA A 49 -4.57 -10.16 13.15
N PHE A 50 -5.50 -9.52 12.44
CA PHE A 50 -6.01 -10.02 11.16
C PHE A 50 -4.95 -10.05 10.05
N VAL A 51 -4.10 -9.01 9.97
CA VAL A 51 -3.05 -8.93 8.93
C VAL A 51 -1.70 -9.51 9.37
N GLY A 52 -1.58 -10.01 10.60
CA GLY A 52 -0.34 -10.58 11.13
C GLY A 52 0.74 -9.55 11.43
N ALA A 53 0.37 -8.31 11.80
CA ALA A 53 1.28 -7.21 12.10
C ALA A 53 1.34 -6.89 13.60
N ASP A 54 2.37 -6.15 14.04
CA ASP A 54 2.38 -5.53 15.36
C ASP A 54 1.45 -4.31 15.37
N PRO A 55 0.53 -4.19 16.34
CA PRO A 55 -0.31 -2.99 16.47
C PRO A 55 0.47 -1.68 16.60
N ALA A 56 1.70 -1.71 17.12
CA ALA A 56 2.55 -0.53 17.22
C ALA A 56 3.01 -0.01 15.85
N ASP A 57 3.11 -0.90 14.85
CA ASP A 57 3.56 -0.59 13.49
C ASP A 57 2.39 -0.28 12.53
N LEU A 58 1.13 -0.28 13.04
CA LEU A 58 -0.05 -0.07 12.23
C LEU A 58 -0.68 1.30 12.48
N VAL A 59 -0.97 2.02 11.39
CA VAL A 59 -1.68 3.30 11.44
C VAL A 59 -2.88 3.29 10.50
N PHE A 60 -3.96 3.98 10.89
CA PHE A 60 -5.11 4.18 10.03
C PHE A 60 -4.93 5.38 9.12
N LEU A 61 -5.21 5.21 7.84
CA LEU A 61 -5.18 6.24 6.82
C LEU A 61 -6.50 6.22 6.03
N ALA A 62 -6.77 7.30 5.29
CA ALA A 62 -8.01 7.42 4.54
C ALA A 62 -8.14 6.37 3.42
N ASN A 63 -7.02 5.98 2.79
CA ASN A 63 -6.94 4.96 1.76
C ASN A 63 -5.46 4.60 1.47
N ALA A 64 -5.23 3.51 0.71
CA ALA A 64 -3.89 3.05 0.36
C ALA A 64 -3.09 4.10 -0.44
N THR A 65 -3.73 4.84 -1.35
CA THR A 65 -3.07 5.91 -2.11
C THR A 65 -2.52 7.00 -1.19
N ALA A 66 -3.25 7.38 -0.13
CA ALA A 66 -2.76 8.31 0.88
C ALA A 66 -1.55 7.74 1.64
N GLY A 67 -1.58 6.45 1.96
CA GLY A 67 -0.46 5.74 2.59
C GLY A 67 0.79 5.75 1.73
N ILE A 68 0.67 5.36 0.48
CA ILE A 68 1.78 5.38 -0.49
C ILE A 68 2.34 6.79 -0.67
N ASN A 69 1.47 7.81 -0.78
CA ASN A 69 1.91 9.20 -0.81
C ASN A 69 2.67 9.60 0.45
N ALA A 70 2.18 9.24 1.64
CA ALA A 70 2.84 9.56 2.90
C ALA A 70 4.25 8.96 2.96
N VAL A 71 4.39 7.67 2.62
CA VAL A 71 5.70 6.99 2.61
C VAL A 71 6.63 7.60 1.58
N LEU A 72 6.23 7.65 0.30
CA LEU A 72 7.09 8.13 -0.78
C LEU A 72 7.57 9.57 -0.59
N ARG A 73 6.72 10.44 -0.01
CA ARG A 73 7.07 11.85 0.24
C ARG A 73 7.89 12.05 1.50
N SER A 74 7.92 11.09 2.42
CA SER A 74 8.78 11.12 3.61
C SER A 74 10.20 10.64 3.34
N LEU A 75 10.39 9.85 2.29
CA LEU A 75 11.70 9.36 1.88
C LEU A 75 12.50 10.44 1.14
N ARG A 76 13.82 10.35 1.27
CA ARG A 76 14.75 11.21 0.54
C ARG A 76 15.42 10.42 -0.56
N PHE A 77 15.40 10.96 -1.77
CA PHE A 77 16.06 10.41 -2.93
C PHE A 77 17.03 11.44 -3.50
N GLU A 78 18.12 10.95 -4.05
CA GLU A 78 19.19 11.76 -4.65
C GLU A 78 19.09 11.76 -6.19
N PRO A 79 19.68 12.75 -6.87
CA PRO A 79 19.73 12.76 -8.33
C PRO A 79 20.36 11.47 -8.89
N GLY A 80 19.64 10.83 -9.80
CA GLY A 80 20.05 9.58 -10.41
C GLY A 80 19.63 8.30 -9.66
N ASP A 81 19.01 8.40 -8.49
CA ASP A 81 18.35 7.26 -7.85
C ASP A 81 17.21 6.72 -8.71
N GLU A 82 16.90 5.44 -8.57
CA GLU A 82 15.87 4.76 -9.33
C GLU A 82 14.76 4.27 -8.41
N LEU A 83 13.52 4.56 -8.81
CA LEU A 83 12.30 4.07 -8.20
C LEU A 83 11.69 3.04 -9.13
N LEU A 84 11.77 1.76 -8.75
CA LEU A 84 11.32 0.64 -9.56
C LEU A 84 9.83 0.35 -9.33
N THR A 85 9.11 0.00 -10.37
CA THR A 85 7.74 -0.51 -10.31
C THR A 85 7.43 -1.39 -11.52
N THR A 86 6.21 -1.91 -11.61
CA THR A 86 5.75 -2.74 -12.73
C THR A 86 4.84 -1.97 -13.69
N SER A 87 4.64 -2.52 -14.90
CA SER A 87 3.64 -2.02 -15.85
C SER A 87 2.18 -2.18 -15.36
N HIS A 88 1.96 -2.91 -14.26
CA HIS A 88 0.64 -3.12 -13.64
C HIS A 88 0.37 -2.19 -12.44
N VAL A 89 1.30 -1.31 -12.12
CA VAL A 89 1.15 -0.38 -10.98
C VAL A 89 -0.12 0.46 -11.08
N TYR A 90 -0.79 0.66 -9.95
CA TYR A 90 -1.95 1.54 -9.91
C TYR A 90 -1.61 2.95 -10.37
N ALA A 91 -2.43 3.51 -11.27
CA ALA A 91 -2.12 4.76 -11.96
C ALA A 91 -1.86 5.96 -11.03
N ALA A 92 -2.57 6.06 -9.90
CA ALA A 92 -2.35 7.13 -8.92
C ALA A 92 -0.99 6.96 -8.21
N CYS A 93 -0.59 5.73 -7.91
CA CYS A 93 0.70 5.41 -7.31
C CYS A 93 1.86 5.69 -8.26
N LEU A 94 1.70 5.37 -9.55
CA LEU A 94 2.68 5.75 -10.58
C LEU A 94 2.84 7.28 -10.71
N LYS A 95 1.74 8.03 -10.62
CA LYS A 95 1.81 9.51 -10.60
C LYS A 95 2.60 10.01 -9.39
N THR A 96 2.41 9.41 -8.24
CA THR A 96 3.15 9.76 -7.02
C THR A 96 4.65 9.45 -7.17
N LEU A 97 5.02 8.27 -7.69
CA LEU A 97 6.42 7.94 -7.99
C LEU A 97 7.07 8.98 -8.92
N ARG A 98 6.37 9.31 -10.02
CA ARG A 98 6.86 10.32 -10.98
C ARG A 98 7.01 11.71 -10.36
N PHE A 99 6.07 12.11 -9.51
CA PHE A 99 6.12 13.39 -8.81
C PHE A 99 7.33 13.46 -7.87
N VAL A 100 7.55 12.42 -7.06
CA VAL A 100 8.69 12.37 -6.13
C VAL A 100 10.02 12.32 -6.89
N ALA A 101 10.11 11.49 -7.93
CA ALA A 101 11.29 11.39 -8.78
C ALA A 101 11.65 12.72 -9.44
N ALA A 102 10.66 13.43 -10.01
CA ALA A 102 10.88 14.73 -10.65
C ALA A 102 11.42 15.79 -9.67
N ARG A 103 11.00 15.73 -8.40
CA ARG A 103 11.43 16.69 -7.37
C ARG A 103 12.85 16.43 -6.85
N SER A 104 13.29 15.18 -6.87
CA SER A 104 14.60 14.76 -6.34
C SER A 104 15.67 14.57 -7.41
N GLY A 105 15.31 14.65 -8.68
CA GLY A 105 16.21 14.28 -9.78
C GLY A 105 16.41 12.76 -9.93
N ALA A 106 15.60 11.98 -9.25
CA ALA A 106 15.53 10.53 -9.44
C ALA A 106 14.75 10.15 -10.71
N ARG A 107 14.75 8.90 -11.08
CA ARG A 107 13.96 8.39 -12.22
C ARG A 107 13.08 7.23 -11.84
N VAL A 108 11.93 7.08 -12.52
CA VAL A 108 11.06 5.92 -12.38
C VAL A 108 11.45 4.88 -13.43
N VAL A 109 11.68 3.66 -13.00
CA VAL A 109 11.94 2.49 -13.85
C VAL A 109 10.70 1.60 -13.79
N VAL A 110 10.12 1.30 -14.96
CA VAL A 110 8.92 0.46 -15.06
C VAL A 110 9.30 -0.86 -15.71
N ALA A 111 9.29 -1.94 -14.92
CA ALA A 111 9.53 -3.28 -15.42
C ALA A 111 8.32 -3.79 -16.21
N PRO A 112 8.49 -4.28 -17.43
CA PRO A 112 7.39 -4.80 -18.22
C PRO A 112 7.00 -6.20 -17.72
N VAL A 113 5.79 -6.32 -17.18
CA VAL A 113 5.19 -7.61 -16.81
C VAL A 113 4.13 -7.94 -17.86
N PRO A 114 4.16 -9.12 -18.51
CA PRO A 114 3.18 -9.46 -19.51
C PRO A 114 1.79 -9.73 -18.91
N PHE A 115 0.78 -9.77 -19.77
CA PHE A 115 -0.57 -10.19 -19.41
C PHE A 115 -1.24 -10.88 -20.62
N PRO A 116 -1.77 -12.09 -20.46
CA PRO A 116 -1.73 -12.93 -19.26
C PRO A 116 -0.31 -13.40 -18.93
N ILE A 117 -0.10 -13.87 -17.68
CA ILE A 117 1.15 -14.52 -17.26
C ILE A 117 0.99 -16.05 -17.29
N ALA A 118 2.07 -16.75 -17.60
CA ALA A 118 2.14 -18.21 -17.51
C ALA A 118 2.64 -18.71 -16.14
N GLY A 119 3.31 -17.84 -15.38
CA GLY A 119 3.82 -18.17 -14.05
C GLY A 119 4.49 -16.99 -13.36
N GLU A 120 4.88 -17.20 -12.09
CA GLU A 120 5.47 -16.16 -11.25
C GLU A 120 6.78 -15.57 -11.80
N GLU A 121 7.56 -16.36 -12.53
CA GLU A 121 8.82 -15.89 -13.12
C GLU A 121 8.63 -14.75 -14.10
N GLU A 122 7.48 -14.67 -14.77
CA GLU A 122 7.18 -13.56 -15.69
C GLU A 122 6.90 -12.24 -14.95
N VAL A 123 6.66 -12.30 -13.65
CA VAL A 123 6.61 -11.12 -12.77
C VAL A 123 7.99 -10.83 -12.17
N ILE A 124 8.66 -11.88 -11.66
CA ILE A 124 9.89 -11.75 -10.87
C ILE A 124 11.07 -11.37 -11.76
N ALA A 125 11.29 -12.09 -12.86
CA ALA A 125 12.47 -11.90 -13.70
C ALA A 125 12.58 -10.48 -14.29
N PRO A 126 11.51 -9.85 -14.82
CA PRO A 126 11.62 -8.47 -15.31
C PRO A 126 11.93 -7.44 -14.21
N LEU A 127 11.37 -7.61 -13.00
CA LEU A 127 11.68 -6.71 -11.89
C LEU A 127 13.16 -6.84 -11.48
N LEU A 128 13.64 -8.07 -11.29
CA LEU A 128 15.02 -8.29 -10.85
C LEU A 128 16.03 -7.86 -11.91
N ALA A 129 15.73 -8.07 -13.19
CA ALA A 129 16.55 -7.61 -14.31
C ALA A 129 16.64 -6.07 -14.39
N ALA A 130 15.63 -5.37 -13.90
CA ALA A 130 15.60 -3.90 -13.88
C ALA A 130 16.34 -3.28 -12.67
N VAL A 131 16.77 -4.09 -11.69
CA VAL A 131 17.54 -3.61 -10.53
C VAL A 131 18.96 -3.23 -10.92
N THR A 132 19.37 -2.06 -10.50
CA THR A 132 20.75 -1.56 -10.66
C THR A 132 21.31 -1.12 -9.30
N ALA A 133 22.58 -0.74 -9.26
CA ALA A 133 23.19 -0.15 -8.04
C ALA A 133 22.54 1.19 -7.61
N ARG A 134 21.71 1.78 -8.46
CA ARG A 134 20.97 3.01 -8.18
C ARG A 134 19.53 2.79 -7.72
N THR A 135 19.02 1.56 -7.81
CA THR A 135 17.65 1.24 -7.37
C THR A 135 17.57 1.35 -5.86
N ARG A 136 16.74 2.28 -5.35
CA ARG A 136 16.57 2.54 -3.93
C ARG A 136 15.28 1.95 -3.38
N LEU A 137 14.23 2.02 -4.16
CA LEU A 137 12.91 1.58 -3.74
C LEU A 137 12.21 0.85 -4.89
N ALA A 138 11.53 -0.23 -4.58
CA ALA A 138 10.55 -0.86 -5.46
C ALA A 138 9.14 -0.70 -4.88
N LEU A 139 8.22 -0.15 -5.67
CA LEU A 139 6.78 -0.18 -5.37
C LEU A 139 6.15 -1.30 -6.18
N VAL A 140 5.57 -2.28 -5.48
CA VAL A 140 4.94 -3.45 -6.09
C VAL A 140 3.52 -3.63 -5.58
N ASP A 141 2.59 -3.98 -6.45
CA ASP A 141 1.23 -4.34 -6.05
C ASP A 141 1.23 -5.77 -5.48
N HIS A 142 0.42 -6.05 -4.46
CA HIS A 142 0.16 -7.42 -4.04
C HIS A 142 -0.88 -8.06 -4.96
N VAL A 143 -2.00 -7.37 -5.15
CA VAL A 143 -3.01 -7.72 -6.17
C VAL A 143 -3.17 -6.52 -7.08
N SER A 144 -2.82 -6.66 -8.36
CA SER A 144 -2.82 -5.53 -9.28
C SER A 144 -4.23 -5.04 -9.60
N SER A 145 -4.43 -3.73 -9.53
CA SER A 145 -5.74 -3.12 -9.80
C SER A 145 -6.23 -3.32 -11.24
N PRO A 146 -5.38 -3.17 -12.29
CA PRO A 146 -5.85 -3.28 -13.67
C PRO A 146 -6.14 -4.72 -14.12
N THR A 147 -5.49 -5.73 -13.55
CA THR A 147 -5.53 -7.11 -14.07
C THR A 147 -5.91 -8.16 -13.04
N ALA A 148 -6.04 -7.79 -11.77
CA ALA A 148 -6.29 -8.69 -10.64
C ALA A 148 -5.25 -9.85 -10.51
N LEU A 149 -4.06 -9.67 -11.07
CA LEU A 149 -2.97 -10.61 -10.87
C LEU A 149 -2.51 -10.56 -9.42
N VAL A 150 -2.39 -11.71 -8.78
CA VAL A 150 -1.77 -11.86 -7.47
C VAL A 150 -0.27 -12.01 -7.68
N PHE A 151 0.49 -11.05 -7.21
CA PHE A 151 1.94 -11.04 -7.35
C PHE A 151 2.60 -11.87 -6.22
N PRO A 152 3.71 -12.55 -6.48
CA PRO A 152 4.45 -13.33 -5.49
C PRO A 152 5.28 -12.41 -4.58
N VAL A 153 4.59 -11.56 -3.80
CA VAL A 153 5.21 -10.45 -3.03
C VAL A 153 6.20 -10.94 -2.00
N GLU A 154 5.96 -12.08 -1.35
CA GLU A 154 6.91 -12.63 -0.39
C GLU A 154 8.28 -12.88 -1.03
N ARG A 155 8.28 -13.52 -2.20
CA ARG A 155 9.51 -13.78 -2.95
C ARG A 155 10.12 -12.50 -3.49
N LEU A 156 9.31 -11.59 -4.04
CA LEU A 156 9.77 -10.29 -4.54
C LEU A 156 10.45 -9.47 -3.45
N VAL A 157 9.82 -9.35 -2.27
CA VAL A 157 10.38 -8.61 -1.14
C VAL A 157 11.72 -9.20 -0.72
N ARG A 158 11.79 -10.51 -0.51
CA ARG A 158 13.02 -11.20 -0.13
C ARG A 158 14.15 -10.98 -1.14
N GLU A 159 13.86 -11.12 -2.43
CA GLU A 159 14.86 -11.00 -3.49
C GLU A 159 15.33 -9.57 -3.74
N LEU A 160 14.45 -8.59 -3.62
CA LEU A 160 14.78 -7.18 -3.74
C LEU A 160 15.58 -6.69 -2.53
N GLN A 161 15.16 -7.06 -1.32
CA GLN A 161 15.89 -6.70 -0.10
C GLN A 161 17.28 -7.34 -0.05
N ALA A 162 17.45 -8.56 -0.55
CA ALA A 162 18.77 -9.19 -0.69
C ALA A 162 19.71 -8.42 -1.64
N ARG A 163 19.18 -7.54 -2.48
CA ARG A 163 19.92 -6.63 -3.37
C ARG A 163 20.05 -5.21 -2.81
N GLY A 164 19.63 -4.98 -1.57
CA GLY A 164 19.67 -3.67 -0.91
C GLY A 164 18.60 -2.70 -1.38
N VAL A 165 17.51 -3.18 -1.98
CA VAL A 165 16.38 -2.37 -2.45
C VAL A 165 15.27 -2.42 -1.41
N ASP A 166 14.83 -1.24 -0.94
CA ASP A 166 13.65 -1.13 -0.09
C ASP A 166 12.38 -1.47 -0.88
N VAL A 167 11.39 -2.10 -0.23
CA VAL A 167 10.16 -2.50 -0.90
C VAL A 167 8.94 -1.91 -0.21
N LEU A 168 8.14 -1.19 -0.98
CA LEU A 168 6.80 -0.74 -0.58
C LEU A 168 5.76 -1.58 -1.31
N VAL A 169 4.94 -2.31 -0.56
CA VAL A 169 3.89 -3.15 -1.13
C VAL A 169 2.55 -2.41 -1.10
N ASP A 170 1.93 -2.24 -2.26
CA ASP A 170 0.53 -1.79 -2.35
C ASP A 170 -0.39 -2.99 -2.13
N GLY A 171 -0.93 -3.09 -0.92
CA GLY A 171 -1.85 -4.14 -0.50
C GLY A 171 -3.32 -3.74 -0.59
N ALA A 172 -3.69 -2.71 -1.35
CA ALA A 172 -5.05 -2.16 -1.39
C ALA A 172 -6.14 -3.21 -1.65
N HIS A 173 -5.83 -4.26 -2.42
CA HIS A 173 -6.76 -5.35 -2.74
C HIS A 173 -6.42 -6.68 -2.03
N ALA A 174 -5.41 -6.72 -1.15
CA ALA A 174 -4.90 -7.98 -0.63
C ALA A 174 -5.57 -8.49 0.66
N PRO A 175 -5.84 -7.67 1.70
CA PRO A 175 -6.40 -8.19 2.94
C PRO A 175 -7.78 -8.81 2.74
N GLY A 176 -7.90 -10.10 3.09
CA GLY A 176 -9.16 -10.85 2.97
C GLY A 176 -9.44 -11.45 1.59
N MET A 177 -8.48 -11.41 0.68
CA MET A 177 -8.57 -12.03 -0.65
C MET A 177 -8.12 -13.48 -0.64
#